data_770a8f330a267149e0ad2b75a91286ce
#
_entry.id   770a8f330a267149e0ad2b75a91286ce
#
_cell.length_a   1.000
_cell.length_b   1.000
_cell.length_c   1.000
_cell.angle_alpha   90.00
_cell.angle_beta   90.00
_cell.angle_gamma   90.00
#
_symmetry.space_group_name_H-M   'P 1'
#
loop_
_entity.id
_entity.type
_entity.pdbx_description
1 polymer ?
#
loop_
_entity_poly.entity_id
_entity_poly.type
_entity_poly.pdbx_seq_one_letter_code
_entity_poly.pdbx_strand_id
1 'polypeptide(L)'
;MRLYDFGSGRTDPSSFPTEELAVAALEAVREIGPELCLYPGDMGHQSLREIMAARESEREGVDVSPDHISLMNGSMQAVTLV
;
A
#
# COMPACT_ATOMS: atom_id res chain seq x y z
N MET A 1 36.64 3.27 3.60
CA MET A 1 35.92 2.60 2.48
C MET A 1 34.43 2.54 2.78
N ARG A 2 33.61 2.91 1.81
CA ARG A 2 32.18 2.85 1.98
C ARG A 2 31.67 1.45 1.65
N LEU A 3 30.90 0.88 2.58
CA LEU A 3 30.33 -0.45 2.40
C LEU A 3 28.89 -0.37 1.88
N TYR A 4 28.60 -1.07 0.81
CA TYR A 4 27.25 -1.18 0.23
C TYR A 4 26.72 -2.59 0.46
N ASP A 5 25.72 -2.72 1.32
CA ASP A 5 25.09 -4.01 1.64
C ASP A 5 23.74 -4.14 0.96
N PHE A 6 23.61 -5.05 0.02
CA PHE A 6 22.38 -5.36 -0.67
C PHE A 6 21.76 -6.68 -0.19
N GLY A 7 22.30 -7.26 0.89
CA GLY A 7 21.88 -8.57 1.38
C GLY A 7 20.56 -8.55 2.15
N SER A 8 20.10 -7.40 2.65
CA SER A 8 18.84 -7.30 3.37
C SER A 8 17.92 -6.27 2.70
N GLY A 9 16.65 -6.64 2.57
CA GLY A 9 15.65 -5.77 1.96
C GLY A 9 15.06 -4.77 2.96
N ARG A 10 15.90 -3.91 3.52
CA ARG A 10 15.46 -2.91 4.50
C ARG A 10 15.43 -1.52 3.89
N THR A 11 14.40 -0.77 4.25
CA THR A 11 14.31 0.65 3.91
C THR A 11 15.30 1.44 4.76
N ASP A 12 15.83 2.52 4.21
CA ASP A 12 16.68 3.45 4.94
C ASP A 12 15.87 4.09 6.06
N PRO A 13 16.26 3.91 7.35
CA PRO A 13 15.50 4.47 8.47
C PRO A 13 15.38 6.00 8.42
N SER A 14 16.36 6.69 7.85
CA SER A 14 16.35 8.16 7.78
C SER A 14 15.27 8.69 6.82
N SER A 15 14.80 7.87 5.89
CA SER A 15 13.76 8.27 4.94
C SER A 15 12.36 7.84 5.38
N PHE A 16 12.23 7.18 6.54
CA PHE A 16 10.93 6.72 7.02
C PHE A 16 10.05 7.92 7.44
N PRO A 17 8.85 8.08 6.84
CA PRO A 17 7.99 9.24 7.11
C PRO A 17 7.16 9.05 8.38
N THR A 18 7.81 9.03 9.55
CA THR A 18 7.18 8.70 10.83
C THR A 18 5.98 9.60 11.14
N GLU A 19 6.16 10.92 11.05
CA GLU A 19 5.10 11.85 11.44
C GLU A 19 3.91 11.79 10.49
N GLU A 20 4.18 11.73 9.20
CA GLU A 20 3.11 11.64 8.19
C GLU A 20 2.31 10.36 8.35
N LEU A 21 2.98 9.24 8.65
CA LEU A 21 2.30 7.96 8.88
C LEU A 21 1.49 7.97 10.18
N ALA A 22 2.01 8.62 11.24
CA ALA A 22 1.28 8.74 12.50
C ALA A 22 -0.01 9.54 12.32
N VAL A 23 0.05 10.65 11.59
CA VAL A 23 -1.14 11.46 11.29
C VAL A 23 -2.12 10.67 10.42
N ALA A 24 -1.63 10.02 9.38
CA ALA A 24 -2.47 9.22 8.49
C ALA A 24 -3.18 8.08 9.25
N ALA A 25 -2.46 7.40 10.15
CA ALA A 25 -3.02 6.33 10.97
C ALA A 25 -4.13 6.86 11.89
N LEU A 26 -3.88 8.00 12.53
CA LEU A 26 -4.87 8.62 13.41
C LEU A 26 -6.14 8.99 12.65
N GLU A 27 -5.99 9.63 11.51
CA GLU A 27 -7.11 10.01 10.66
C GLU A 27 -7.88 8.78 10.16
N ALA A 28 -7.18 7.74 9.74
CA ALA A 28 -7.80 6.52 9.25
C ALA A 28 -8.64 5.84 10.35
N VAL A 29 -8.10 5.75 11.57
CA VAL A 29 -8.83 5.14 12.69
C VAL A 29 -10.08 5.95 13.02
N ARG A 30 -10.00 7.27 13.03
CA ARG A 30 -11.14 8.13 13.32
C ARG A 30 -12.21 8.08 12.22
N GLU A 31 -11.78 8.03 10.97
CA GLU A 31 -12.69 8.09 9.82
C GLU A 31 -13.37 6.74 9.57
N ILE A 32 -12.60 5.65 9.58
CA ILE A 32 -13.11 4.32 9.31
C ILE A 32 -13.73 3.69 10.56
N GLY A 33 -13.09 3.90 11.72
CA GLY A 33 -13.61 3.46 13.01
C GLY A 33 -13.91 1.97 13.09
N PRO A 34 -15.15 1.60 13.49
CA PRO A 34 -15.49 0.19 13.69
C PRO A 34 -15.37 -0.70 12.45
N GLU A 35 -15.36 -0.13 11.25
CA GLU A 35 -15.17 -0.91 10.02
C GLU A 35 -13.82 -1.60 9.97
N LEU A 36 -12.85 -1.13 10.76
CA LEU A 36 -11.56 -1.79 10.88
C LEU A 36 -11.66 -3.22 11.44
N CYS A 37 -12.77 -3.54 12.10
CA CYS A 37 -13.02 -4.88 12.63
C CYS A 37 -13.54 -5.84 11.56
N LEU A 38 -13.85 -5.36 10.38
CA LEU A 38 -14.43 -6.15 9.30
C LEU A 38 -13.38 -6.55 8.27
N TYR A 39 -13.61 -7.67 7.61
CA TYR A 39 -12.77 -8.05 6.47
C TYR A 39 -13.11 -7.16 5.27
N PRO A 40 -12.11 -6.59 4.59
CA PRO A 40 -12.34 -5.64 3.50
C PRO A 40 -12.75 -6.28 2.17
N GLY A 41 -12.93 -7.59 2.14
CA GLY A 41 -13.19 -8.33 0.90
C GLY A 41 -11.93 -8.99 0.35
N ASP A 42 -12.10 -9.81 -0.68
CA ASP A 42 -11.02 -10.66 -1.20
C ASP A 42 -9.88 -9.86 -1.84
N MET A 43 -10.18 -8.71 -2.43
CA MET A 43 -9.19 -7.90 -3.14
C MET A 43 -8.61 -6.77 -2.30
N GLY A 44 -9.11 -6.55 -1.09
CA GLY A 44 -8.65 -5.51 -0.20
C GLY A 44 -9.55 -4.27 -0.16
N HIS A 45 -9.15 -3.28 0.62
CA HIS A 45 -9.95 -2.10 0.91
C HIS A 45 -10.25 -1.28 -0.35
N GLN A 46 -11.53 -1.03 -0.61
CA GLN A 46 -12.01 -0.40 -1.84
C GLN A 46 -11.38 0.98 -2.08
N SER A 47 -11.36 1.85 -1.06
CA SER A 47 -10.86 3.21 -1.26
C SER A 47 -9.37 3.23 -1.60
N LEU A 48 -8.58 2.34 -1.04
CA LEU A 48 -7.16 2.25 -1.40
C LEU A 48 -6.99 1.75 -2.84
N ARG A 49 -7.79 0.76 -3.24
CA ARG A 49 -7.75 0.26 -4.62
C ARG A 49 -8.13 1.35 -5.62
N GLU A 50 -9.09 2.21 -5.27
CA GLU A 50 -9.46 3.36 -6.11
C GLU A 50 -8.32 4.34 -6.28
N ILE A 51 -7.61 4.66 -5.19
CA ILE A 51 -6.45 5.55 -5.23
C ILE A 51 -5.33 4.95 -6.07
N MET A 52 -5.05 3.68 -5.89
CA MET A 52 -4.01 2.98 -6.65
C MET A 52 -4.36 2.93 -8.14
N ALA A 53 -5.61 2.65 -8.47
CA ALA A 53 -6.06 2.63 -9.85
C ALA A 53 -5.91 4.00 -10.52
N ALA A 54 -6.25 5.07 -9.81
CA ALA A 54 -6.09 6.43 -10.32
C ALA A 54 -4.62 6.77 -10.58
N ARG A 55 -3.74 6.39 -9.65
CA ARG A 55 -2.30 6.61 -9.81
C ARG A 55 -1.73 5.84 -11.00
N GLU A 56 -2.12 4.58 -11.17
CA GLU A 56 -1.65 3.77 -12.28
C GLU A 56 -2.19 4.26 -13.61
N SER A 57 -3.44 4.71 -13.64
CA SER A 57 -4.03 5.29 -14.85
C SER A 57 -3.26 6.51 -15.31
N GLU A 58 -2.91 7.39 -14.37
CA GLU A 58 -2.12 8.59 -14.67
C GLU A 58 -0.71 8.21 -15.13
N ARG A 59 -0.06 7.30 -14.44
CA ARG A 59 1.32 6.89 -14.74
C ARG A 59 1.45 6.22 -16.10
N GLU A 60 0.52 5.31 -16.41
CA GLU A 60 0.61 4.48 -17.62
C GLU A 60 -0.12 5.09 -18.82
N GLY A 61 -0.95 6.12 -18.62
CA GLY A 61 -1.72 6.72 -19.69
C GLY A 61 -2.84 5.86 -20.24
N VAL A 62 -3.28 4.87 -19.45
CA VAL A 62 -4.41 4.01 -19.79
C VAL A 62 -5.40 3.97 -18.63
N ASP A 63 -6.63 3.58 -18.92
CA ASP A 63 -7.67 3.50 -17.90
C ASP A 63 -7.54 2.20 -17.11
N VAL A 64 -7.15 2.33 -15.84
CA VAL A 64 -7.05 1.20 -14.91
C VAL A 64 -8.21 1.28 -13.92
N SER A 65 -9.05 0.25 -13.90
CA SER A 65 -10.17 0.16 -12.97
C SER A 65 -9.70 -0.33 -11.59
N PRO A 66 -10.37 0.09 -10.49
CA PRO A 66 -10.11 -0.51 -9.17
C PRO A 66 -10.23 -2.02 -9.14
N ASP A 67 -11.03 -2.60 -10.03
CA ASP A 67 -11.19 -4.05 -10.14
C ASP A 67 -9.94 -4.75 -10.68
N HIS A 68 -9.01 -4.00 -11.24
CA HIS A 68 -7.71 -4.51 -11.68
C HIS A 68 -6.66 -4.47 -10.58
N ILE A 69 -7.01 -3.98 -9.40
CA ILE A 69 -6.09 -3.81 -8.27
C ILE A 69 -6.45 -4.80 -7.17
N SER A 70 -5.45 -5.54 -6.70
CA SER A 70 -5.57 -6.40 -5.52
C SER A 70 -4.49 -6.04 -4.53
N LEU A 71 -4.87 -5.89 -3.26
CA LEU A 71 -3.92 -5.56 -2.19
C LEU A 71 -3.36 -6.85 -1.58
N MET A 72 -2.06 -6.87 -1.35
CA MET A 72 -1.34 -8.04 -0.88
C MET A 72 -0.43 -7.69 0.29
N ASN A 73 -0.05 -8.70 1.06
CA ASN A 73 0.90 -8.56 2.16
C ASN A 73 2.31 -8.82 1.64
N GLY A 74 2.87 -7.80 0.96
CA GLY A 74 4.21 -7.88 0.40
C GLY A 74 4.25 -8.56 -0.97
N SER A 75 5.37 -8.33 -1.66
CA SER A 75 5.56 -8.83 -3.02
C SER A 75 5.64 -10.35 -3.11
N MET A 76 6.10 -11.02 -2.05
CA MET A 76 6.19 -12.48 -2.05
C MET A 76 4.81 -13.12 -2.15
N GLN A 77 3.79 -12.56 -1.48
CA GLN A 77 2.43 -13.05 -1.62
C GLN A 77 1.93 -12.87 -3.06
N ALA A 78 2.18 -11.71 -3.64
CA ALA A 78 1.77 -11.43 -5.01
C ALA A 78 2.39 -12.41 -6.00
N VAL A 79 3.69 -12.66 -5.88
CA VAL A 79 4.41 -13.61 -6.75
C VAL A 79 3.86 -15.03 -6.58
N THR A 80 3.52 -15.43 -5.36
CA THR A 80 3.01 -16.78 -5.08
C THR A 80 1.61 -16.99 -5.68
N LEU A 81 0.76 -15.95 -5.68
CA LEU A 81 -0.62 -16.07 -6.15
C LEU A 81 -0.77 -15.92 -7.67
N VAL A 82 0.21 -15.33 -8.32
CA VAL A 82 0.25 -15.20 -9.77
C VAL A 82 1.00 -16.39 -10.38
#